data_bbbca75bbd3c6b0eb583d38a3731c092
#
_entry.id   bbbca75bbd3c6b0eb583d38a3731c092
#
_cell.length_a   1.000
_cell.length_b   1.000
_cell.length_c   1.000
_cell.angle_alpha   90.00
_cell.angle_beta   90.00
_cell.angle_gamma   90.00
#
_symmetry.space_group_name_H-M   'P 1'
#
loop_
_entity.id
_entity.type
_entity.pdbx_description
1 polymer ?
#
loop_
_entity_poly.entity_id
_entity_poly.type
_entity_poly.pdbx_seq_one_letter_code
_entity_poly.pdbx_strand_id
1 'polypeptide(L)'
;MIQFYQQLIQVLNQGDVVVATVTRIKGSVPREMGAKMIICADGRTFETIGGGAGEFKVIQQAREVLKTGKKQLAEIDLSGAPDRETQGVCGGLMQVLLERWSGEKAIALTEKILRNLEIGKSVIIVTSFDQTFPYLLTKNNPISISDQTFIETLKPSPILLIIGAGHIGEKLSQIADFIGFKIIIQDSRTELTNPERFPPFTKIFNQSVSNVLEQLTSHKNLYIAL
;
A
#
# COMPACT_ATOMS: atom_id res chain seq x y z
N MET A 1 0.75 0.24 3.10
CA MET A 1 -0.32 0.58 2.13
C MET A 1 -0.78 2.05 2.23
N ILE A 2 -1.10 2.58 3.41
CA ILE A 2 -1.45 4.01 3.57
C ILE A 2 -0.31 4.90 3.07
N GLN A 3 0.94 4.63 3.44
CA GLN A 3 2.12 5.37 3.00
C GLN A 3 2.24 5.44 1.47
N PHE A 4 1.94 4.34 0.76
CA PHE A 4 1.91 4.34 -0.71
C PHE A 4 0.93 5.39 -1.26
N TYR A 5 -0.31 5.43 -0.77
CA TYR A 5 -1.31 6.38 -1.24
C TYR A 5 -1.04 7.81 -0.79
N GLN A 6 -0.41 8.00 0.37
CA GLN A 6 0.09 9.32 0.80
C GLN A 6 1.19 9.83 -0.13
N GLN A 7 2.13 8.95 -0.51
CA GLN A 7 3.15 9.30 -1.50
C GLN A 7 2.54 9.55 -2.87
N LEU A 8 1.57 8.71 -3.28
CA LEU A 8 0.90 8.84 -4.58
C LEU A 8 0.22 10.21 -4.71
N ILE A 9 -0.51 10.68 -3.69
CA ILE A 9 -1.16 12.00 -3.76
C ILE A 9 -0.15 13.16 -3.82
N GLN A 10 0.99 13.04 -3.13
CA GLN A 10 2.05 14.05 -3.19
C GLN A 10 2.63 14.19 -4.59
N VAL A 11 2.89 13.08 -5.28
CA VAL A 11 3.47 13.12 -6.63
C VAL A 11 2.42 13.46 -7.70
N LEU A 12 1.16 13.08 -7.52
CA LEU A 12 0.05 13.47 -8.41
C LEU A 12 -0.17 14.99 -8.43
N ASN A 13 0.08 15.67 -7.33
CA ASN A 13 0.05 17.15 -7.28
C ASN A 13 1.23 17.79 -8.03
N GLN A 14 2.25 17.04 -8.39
CA GLN A 14 3.41 17.51 -9.17
C GLN A 14 3.29 17.17 -10.66
N GLY A 15 2.47 16.18 -11.02
CA GLY A 15 2.25 15.75 -12.39
C GLY A 15 1.75 14.33 -12.53
N ASP A 16 1.68 13.87 -13.76
CA ASP A 16 1.25 12.52 -14.09
C ASP A 16 2.27 11.48 -13.64
N VAL A 17 1.80 10.34 -13.20
CA VAL A 17 2.61 9.19 -12.82
C VAL A 17 2.08 7.91 -13.45
N VAL A 18 2.93 6.88 -13.52
CA VAL A 18 2.48 5.51 -13.78
C VAL A 18 2.44 4.76 -12.44
N VAL A 19 1.32 4.11 -12.18
CA VAL A 19 1.23 3.09 -11.14
C VAL A 19 1.41 1.72 -11.79
N ALA A 20 2.49 1.04 -11.44
CA ALA A 20 2.75 -0.34 -11.82
C ALA A 20 2.23 -1.27 -10.71
N THR A 21 1.34 -2.20 -11.05
CA THR A 21 0.71 -3.12 -10.09
C THR A 21 0.94 -4.56 -10.50
N VAL A 22 1.45 -5.40 -9.61
CA VAL A 22 1.55 -6.85 -9.82
C VAL A 22 0.13 -7.44 -9.79
N THR A 23 -0.34 -7.93 -10.93
CA THR A 23 -1.72 -8.43 -11.08
C THR A 23 -1.82 -9.95 -11.14
N ARG A 24 -0.75 -10.64 -11.53
CA ARG A 24 -0.70 -12.10 -11.58
C ARG A 24 0.72 -12.59 -11.27
N ILE A 25 0.80 -13.70 -10.57
CA ILE A 25 2.07 -14.38 -10.27
C ILE A 25 1.94 -15.89 -10.50
N LYS A 26 3.07 -16.54 -10.83
CA LYS A 26 3.19 -17.98 -10.91
C LYS A 26 4.58 -18.41 -10.44
N GLY A 27 4.66 -19.38 -9.54
CA GLY A 27 5.92 -19.84 -8.95
C GLY A 27 6.48 -18.84 -7.92
N SER A 28 7.79 -18.91 -7.69
CA SER A 28 8.46 -18.06 -6.71
C SER A 28 8.77 -16.70 -7.31
N VAL A 29 8.35 -15.65 -6.63
CA VAL A 29 8.50 -14.24 -7.07
C VAL A 29 8.86 -13.36 -5.89
N PRO A 30 9.52 -12.20 -6.10
CA PRO A 30 9.97 -11.33 -5.01
C PRO A 30 8.85 -10.53 -4.35
N ARG A 31 7.69 -10.39 -4.99
CA ARG A 31 6.54 -9.61 -4.47
C ARG A 31 5.24 -10.29 -4.83
N GLU A 32 4.26 -10.16 -3.95
CA GLU A 32 2.93 -10.74 -4.12
C GLU A 32 2.03 -9.88 -5.02
N MET A 33 0.89 -10.45 -5.42
CA MET A 33 -0.17 -9.71 -6.12
C MET A 33 -0.63 -8.50 -5.28
N GLY A 34 -0.86 -7.38 -5.94
CA GLY A 34 -1.19 -6.11 -5.31
C GLY A 34 0.03 -5.26 -4.93
N ALA A 35 1.26 -5.78 -5.01
CA ALA A 35 2.46 -4.96 -4.88
C ALA A 35 2.46 -3.87 -5.96
N LYS A 36 2.84 -2.64 -5.57
CA LYS A 36 2.76 -1.47 -6.43
C LYS A 36 4.07 -0.68 -6.41
N MET A 37 4.31 0.02 -7.50
CA MET A 37 5.39 0.99 -7.63
C MET A 37 4.84 2.24 -8.33
N ILE A 38 5.25 3.42 -7.88
CA ILE A 38 4.97 4.69 -8.55
C ILE A 38 6.19 5.03 -9.40
N ILE A 39 5.95 5.44 -10.64
CA ILE A 39 6.99 5.88 -11.57
C ILE A 39 6.61 7.28 -12.05
N CYS A 40 7.42 8.28 -11.69
CA CYS A 40 7.21 9.67 -12.05
C CYS A 40 7.82 9.99 -13.43
N ALA A 41 7.32 11.04 -14.07
CA ALA A 41 7.82 11.50 -15.38
C ALA A 41 9.29 11.94 -15.34
N ASP A 42 9.79 12.40 -14.22
CA ASP A 42 11.19 12.79 -13.99
C ASP A 42 12.13 11.60 -13.70
N GLY A 43 11.58 10.37 -13.64
CA GLY A 43 12.33 9.14 -13.41
C GLY A 43 12.43 8.74 -11.94
N ARG A 44 11.93 9.52 -10.99
CA ARG A 44 11.82 9.09 -9.58
C ARG A 44 10.85 7.93 -9.46
N THR A 45 11.17 7.00 -8.59
CA THR A 45 10.31 5.87 -8.27
C THR A 45 10.07 5.77 -6.77
N PHE A 46 8.91 5.23 -6.37
CA PHE A 46 8.58 4.97 -4.97
C PHE A 46 7.99 3.57 -4.86
N GLU A 47 8.37 2.88 -3.79
CA GLU A 47 8.09 1.46 -3.58
C GLU A 47 8.73 0.57 -4.68
N THR A 48 8.40 -0.73 -4.69
CA THR A 48 9.05 -1.67 -5.60
C THR A 48 8.12 -2.84 -5.94
N ILE A 49 8.26 -3.35 -7.14
CA ILE A 49 7.62 -4.60 -7.61
C ILE A 49 8.59 -5.79 -7.58
N GLY A 50 9.80 -5.62 -7.00
CA GLY A 50 10.75 -6.71 -6.81
C GLY A 50 12.20 -6.43 -7.18
N GLY A 51 12.48 -5.26 -7.76
CA GLY A 51 13.83 -4.83 -8.14
C GLY A 51 14.39 -5.52 -9.38
N GLY A 52 15.68 -5.26 -9.62
CA GLY A 52 16.45 -5.90 -10.71
C GLY A 52 16.02 -5.56 -12.11
N ALA A 53 16.39 -6.44 -13.07
CA ALA A 53 16.15 -6.23 -14.49
C ALA A 53 14.66 -6.16 -14.85
N GLY A 54 13.81 -6.92 -14.15
CA GLY A 54 12.36 -6.89 -14.37
C GLY A 54 11.74 -5.55 -14.04
N GLU A 55 12.12 -4.95 -12.92
CA GLU A 55 11.67 -3.62 -12.54
C GLU A 55 12.19 -2.55 -13.50
N PHE A 56 13.45 -2.65 -13.91
CA PHE A 56 14.03 -1.76 -14.93
C PHE A 56 13.23 -1.81 -16.26
N LYS A 57 12.85 -3.00 -16.73
CA LYS A 57 11.99 -3.17 -17.91
C LYS A 57 10.66 -2.43 -17.75
N VAL A 58 10.02 -2.57 -16.59
CA VAL A 58 8.74 -1.89 -16.28
C VAL A 58 8.92 -0.37 -16.27
N ILE A 59 10.01 0.14 -15.71
CA ILE A 59 10.32 1.59 -15.71
C ILE A 59 10.49 2.11 -17.15
N GLN A 60 11.15 1.35 -18.04
CA GLN A 60 11.28 1.74 -19.45
C GLN A 60 9.92 1.78 -20.16
N GLN A 61 9.07 0.77 -19.95
CA GLN A 61 7.73 0.74 -20.54
C GLN A 61 6.81 1.84 -19.99
N ALA A 62 6.99 2.23 -18.74
CA ALA A 62 6.20 3.31 -18.12
C ALA A 62 6.35 4.65 -18.87
N ARG A 63 7.47 4.92 -19.52
CA ARG A 63 7.68 6.13 -20.34
C ARG A 63 6.68 6.21 -21.49
N GLU A 64 6.39 5.10 -22.13
CA GLU A 64 5.41 5.05 -23.21
C GLU A 64 3.98 5.18 -22.69
N VAL A 65 3.69 4.57 -21.51
CA VAL A 65 2.40 4.73 -20.83
C VAL A 65 2.17 6.18 -20.40
N LEU A 66 3.18 6.88 -19.89
CA LEU A 66 3.11 8.31 -19.58
C LEU A 66 2.77 9.14 -20.83
N LYS A 67 3.44 8.86 -21.94
CA LYS A 67 3.27 9.59 -23.19
C LYS A 67 1.91 9.36 -23.85
N THR A 68 1.48 8.10 -23.93
CA THR A 68 0.27 7.73 -24.69
C THR A 68 -0.99 7.66 -23.85
N GLY A 69 -0.86 7.48 -22.54
CA GLY A 69 -1.96 7.19 -21.62
C GLY A 69 -2.54 5.78 -21.76
N LYS A 70 -2.04 4.97 -22.69
CA LYS A 70 -2.53 3.60 -22.91
C LYS A 70 -1.92 2.67 -21.88
N LYS A 71 -2.77 1.89 -21.21
CA LYS A 71 -2.31 0.84 -20.29
C LYS A 71 -1.50 -0.22 -21.01
N GLN A 72 -0.55 -0.80 -20.30
CA GLN A 72 0.27 -1.92 -20.78
C GLN A 72 0.35 -3.01 -19.72
N LEU A 73 0.43 -4.26 -20.19
CA LEU A 73 0.77 -5.42 -19.37
C LEU A 73 2.21 -5.81 -19.67
N ALA A 74 3.06 -5.78 -18.65
CA ALA A 74 4.44 -6.26 -18.73
C ALA A 74 4.52 -7.66 -18.15
N GLU A 75 5.15 -8.57 -18.87
CA GLU A 75 5.52 -9.88 -18.36
C GLU A 75 6.99 -9.85 -17.92
N ILE A 76 7.24 -10.34 -16.71
CA ILE A 76 8.56 -10.47 -16.11
C ILE A 76 8.81 -11.97 -15.88
N ASP A 77 9.70 -12.52 -16.67
CA ASP A 77 10.14 -13.91 -16.51
C ASP A 77 11.35 -13.96 -15.57
N LEU A 78 11.15 -14.61 -14.42
CA LEU A 78 12.17 -14.81 -13.39
C LEU A 78 12.63 -16.27 -13.33
N SER A 79 12.24 -17.09 -14.32
CA SER A 79 12.49 -18.53 -14.31
C SER A 79 13.96 -18.91 -14.50
N GLY A 80 14.78 -18.00 -15.07
CA GLY A 80 16.17 -18.29 -15.41
C GLY A 80 16.32 -19.29 -16.58
N ALA A 81 15.27 -19.53 -17.35
CA ALA A 81 15.30 -20.47 -18.46
C ALA A 81 16.29 -20.02 -19.56
N PRO A 82 17.19 -20.88 -20.02
CA PRO A 82 18.29 -20.47 -20.92
C PRO A 82 17.83 -20.10 -22.33
N ASP A 83 16.63 -20.52 -22.72
CA ASP A 83 16.01 -20.27 -24.03
C ASP A 83 15.08 -19.05 -24.06
N ARG A 84 15.01 -18.32 -22.96
CA ARG A 84 14.12 -17.15 -22.79
C ARG A 84 14.88 -15.93 -22.32
N GLU A 85 14.36 -14.76 -22.69
CA GLU A 85 14.79 -13.50 -22.10
C GLU A 85 14.26 -13.42 -20.65
N THR A 86 15.11 -13.81 -19.70
CA THR A 86 14.77 -13.84 -18.28
C THR A 86 15.28 -12.59 -17.57
N GLN A 87 14.49 -12.08 -16.62
CA GLN A 87 14.83 -10.89 -15.83
C GLN A 87 15.30 -11.23 -14.40
N GLY A 88 15.49 -12.51 -14.08
CA GLY A 88 15.93 -12.95 -12.76
C GLY A 88 16.05 -14.46 -12.60
N VAL A 89 16.29 -14.90 -11.38
CA VAL A 89 16.56 -16.31 -11.01
C VAL A 89 15.63 -16.82 -9.88
N CYS A 90 14.54 -16.13 -9.61
CA CYS A 90 13.61 -16.51 -8.54
C CYS A 90 12.69 -17.69 -8.92
N GLY A 91 12.67 -18.10 -10.17
CA GLY A 91 11.95 -19.29 -10.65
C GLY A 91 10.50 -19.06 -11.05
N GLY A 92 9.98 -17.83 -10.98
CA GLY A 92 8.57 -17.51 -11.25
C GLY A 92 8.33 -16.58 -12.42
N LEU A 93 7.06 -16.29 -12.62
CA LEU A 93 6.56 -15.32 -13.61
C LEU A 93 5.69 -14.29 -12.91
N MET A 94 5.81 -13.02 -13.31
CA MET A 94 4.97 -11.93 -12.83
C MET A 94 4.33 -11.21 -14.02
N GLN A 95 3.07 -10.82 -13.86
CA GLN A 95 2.40 -9.88 -14.76
C GLN A 95 2.16 -8.57 -14.03
N VAL A 96 2.59 -7.47 -14.63
CA VAL A 96 2.52 -6.13 -14.06
C VAL A 96 1.68 -5.25 -14.98
N LEU A 97 0.62 -4.68 -14.45
CA LEU A 97 -0.17 -3.67 -15.14
C LEU A 97 0.44 -2.30 -14.92
N LEU A 98 0.70 -1.59 -16.01
CA LEU A 98 1.14 -0.19 -16.01
C LEU A 98 -0.02 0.70 -16.42
N GLU A 99 -0.34 1.66 -15.58
CA GLU A 99 -1.48 2.55 -15.78
C GLU A 99 -1.11 3.98 -15.44
N ARG A 100 -1.43 4.93 -16.33
CA ARG A 100 -1.23 6.35 -16.05
C ARG A 100 -2.31 6.86 -15.09
N TRP A 101 -1.88 7.44 -14.00
CA TRP A 101 -2.71 8.18 -13.05
C TRP A 101 -2.45 9.66 -13.23
N SER A 102 -3.50 10.43 -13.52
CA SER A 102 -3.38 11.84 -13.88
C SER A 102 -4.64 12.63 -13.52
N GLY A 103 -4.44 13.92 -13.24
CA GLY A 103 -5.49 14.89 -13.04
C GLY A 103 -6.40 14.64 -11.84
N GLU A 104 -7.47 15.42 -11.75
CA GLU A 104 -8.41 15.44 -10.62
C GLU A 104 -9.03 14.08 -10.30
N LYS A 105 -9.27 13.25 -11.32
CA LYS A 105 -9.87 11.92 -11.14
C LYS A 105 -8.96 10.99 -10.34
N ALA A 106 -7.64 11.02 -10.61
CA ALA A 106 -6.66 10.22 -9.89
C ALA A 106 -6.49 10.73 -8.46
N ILE A 107 -6.43 12.04 -8.27
CA ILE A 107 -6.37 12.68 -6.94
C ILE A 107 -7.60 12.30 -6.12
N ALA A 108 -8.81 12.49 -6.65
CA ALA A 108 -10.05 12.19 -5.95
C ALA A 108 -10.18 10.71 -5.54
N LEU A 109 -9.75 9.78 -6.42
CA LEU A 109 -9.72 8.36 -6.08
C LEU A 109 -8.73 8.08 -4.94
N THR A 110 -7.52 8.64 -5.02
CA THR A 110 -6.48 8.48 -3.99
C THR A 110 -6.93 9.01 -2.63
N GLU A 111 -7.51 10.22 -2.60
CA GLU A 111 -8.08 10.80 -1.37
C GLU A 111 -9.19 9.94 -0.78
N LYS A 112 -10.08 9.40 -1.62
CA LYS A 112 -11.16 8.54 -1.16
C LYS A 112 -10.65 7.24 -0.57
N ILE A 113 -9.60 6.65 -1.16
CA ILE A 113 -8.91 5.49 -0.60
C ILE A 113 -8.32 5.84 0.77
N LEU A 114 -7.50 6.90 0.85
CA LEU A 114 -6.85 7.34 2.09
C LEU A 114 -7.86 7.57 3.19
N ARG A 115 -8.89 8.37 2.94
CA ARG A 115 -9.94 8.70 3.91
C ARG A 115 -10.59 7.45 4.50
N ASN A 116 -10.90 6.44 3.66
CA ASN A 116 -11.48 5.20 4.17
C ASN A 116 -10.50 4.41 5.03
N LEU A 117 -9.24 4.27 4.58
CA LEU A 117 -8.23 3.53 5.34
C LEU A 117 -7.89 4.21 6.67
N GLU A 118 -7.88 5.54 6.72
CA GLU A 118 -7.61 6.33 7.93
C GLU A 118 -8.67 6.15 9.00
N ILE A 119 -9.95 6.08 8.59
CA ILE A 119 -11.07 5.81 9.51
C ILE A 119 -11.30 4.32 9.79
N GLY A 120 -10.33 3.45 9.43
CA GLY A 120 -10.37 2.02 9.72
C GLY A 120 -11.26 1.19 8.80
N LYS A 121 -11.70 1.73 7.64
CA LYS A 121 -12.52 1.01 6.67
C LYS A 121 -11.68 0.41 5.55
N SER A 122 -11.89 -0.88 5.28
CA SER A 122 -11.34 -1.51 4.07
C SER A 122 -12.04 -0.99 2.82
N VAL A 123 -11.30 -0.94 1.72
CA VAL A 123 -11.82 -0.60 0.40
C VAL A 123 -11.49 -1.68 -0.61
N ILE A 124 -12.36 -1.89 -1.59
CA ILE A 124 -12.11 -2.78 -2.71
C ILE A 124 -11.90 -1.91 -3.94
N ILE A 125 -10.75 -2.09 -4.58
CA ILE A 125 -10.41 -1.43 -5.84
C ILE A 125 -10.60 -2.42 -6.97
N VAL A 126 -11.27 -1.99 -8.01
CA VAL A 126 -11.42 -2.72 -9.27
C VAL A 126 -10.60 -2.02 -10.32
N THR A 127 -9.64 -2.73 -10.89
CA THR A 127 -8.77 -2.27 -11.97
C THR A 127 -9.04 -3.11 -13.22
N SER A 128 -9.58 -2.50 -14.26
CA SER A 128 -9.79 -3.16 -15.54
C SER A 128 -8.52 -3.12 -16.39
N PHE A 129 -8.27 -4.17 -17.19
CA PHE A 129 -7.12 -4.21 -18.11
C PHE A 129 -7.39 -3.45 -19.42
N ASP A 130 -8.65 -3.08 -19.66
CA ASP A 130 -9.00 -2.12 -20.71
C ASP A 130 -8.58 -0.68 -20.33
N GLN A 131 -9.03 0.31 -21.08
CA GLN A 131 -8.68 1.71 -20.81
C GLN A 131 -9.51 2.37 -19.70
N THR A 132 -10.40 1.63 -19.01
CA THR A 132 -11.22 2.14 -17.90
C THR A 132 -10.34 2.43 -16.69
N PHE A 133 -10.46 3.64 -16.13
CA PHE A 133 -9.71 4.03 -14.92
C PHE A 133 -10.21 3.24 -13.69
N PRO A 134 -9.34 2.91 -12.72
CA PRO A 134 -9.74 2.18 -11.51
C PRO A 134 -10.83 2.88 -10.72
N TYR A 135 -11.65 2.11 -10.04
CA TYR A 135 -12.73 2.63 -9.20
C TYR A 135 -12.88 1.82 -7.91
N LEU A 136 -13.50 2.45 -6.91
CA LEU A 136 -13.88 1.75 -5.69
C LEU A 136 -15.20 1.01 -5.89
N LEU A 137 -15.21 -0.26 -5.50
CA LEU A 137 -16.43 -1.02 -5.44
C LEU A 137 -17.37 -0.46 -4.37
N THR A 138 -18.60 -0.22 -4.76
CA THR A 138 -19.67 0.20 -3.84
C THR A 138 -20.91 -0.66 -4.09
N LYS A 139 -21.88 -0.63 -3.17
CA LYS A 139 -23.15 -1.35 -3.36
C LYS A 139 -23.87 -0.99 -4.66
N ASN A 140 -23.61 0.20 -5.20
CA ASN A 140 -24.27 0.71 -6.41
C ASN A 140 -23.47 0.41 -7.72
N ASN A 141 -22.30 -0.23 -7.60
CA ASN A 141 -21.45 -0.57 -8.74
C ASN A 141 -21.12 -2.06 -8.65
N PRO A 142 -22.02 -2.97 -9.10
CA PRO A 142 -21.77 -4.41 -9.06
C PRO A 142 -20.62 -4.76 -10.00
N ILE A 143 -19.76 -5.68 -9.57
CA ILE A 143 -18.65 -6.17 -10.37
C ILE A 143 -19.20 -7.07 -11.48
N SER A 144 -18.83 -6.79 -12.72
CA SER A 144 -18.71 -7.81 -13.74
C SER A 144 -17.31 -8.43 -13.61
N ILE A 145 -17.20 -9.56 -12.92
CA ILE A 145 -15.94 -10.30 -12.81
C ILE A 145 -15.64 -10.89 -14.19
N SER A 146 -14.57 -10.41 -14.80
CA SER A 146 -14.02 -11.00 -16.02
C SER A 146 -12.53 -11.28 -15.81
N ASP A 147 -11.95 -12.15 -16.63
CA ASP A 147 -10.49 -12.37 -16.64
C ASP A 147 -9.70 -11.10 -17.01
N GLN A 148 -10.40 -10.04 -17.37
CA GLN A 148 -9.90 -8.72 -17.74
C GLN A 148 -9.88 -7.72 -16.56
N THR A 149 -10.08 -8.19 -15.32
CA THR A 149 -10.11 -7.32 -14.15
C THR A 149 -9.22 -7.85 -13.04
N PHE A 150 -8.53 -6.93 -12.36
CA PHE A 150 -7.82 -7.19 -11.11
C PHE A 150 -8.59 -6.52 -9.96
N ILE A 151 -8.92 -7.31 -8.94
CA ILE A 151 -9.69 -6.87 -7.78
C ILE A 151 -8.80 -7.03 -6.55
N GLU A 152 -8.62 -5.96 -5.81
CA GLU A 152 -7.85 -5.99 -4.57
C GLU A 152 -8.63 -5.39 -3.40
N THR A 153 -8.43 -5.96 -2.23
CA THR A 153 -8.96 -5.42 -0.97
C THR A 153 -7.82 -4.76 -0.19
N LEU A 154 -7.90 -3.45 -0.06
CA LEU A 154 -7.00 -2.69 0.81
C LEU A 154 -7.57 -2.68 2.22
N LYS A 155 -6.76 -3.12 3.17
CA LYS A 155 -7.11 -3.12 4.59
C LYS A 155 -6.42 -1.96 5.31
N PRO A 156 -7.07 -1.32 6.29
CA PRO A 156 -6.40 -0.34 7.14
C PRO A 156 -5.28 -1.02 7.94
N SER A 157 -4.26 -0.25 8.30
CA SER A 157 -3.22 -0.73 9.22
C SER A 157 -3.83 -1.25 10.50
N PRO A 158 -3.37 -2.38 11.03
CA PRO A 158 -3.78 -2.85 12.33
C PRO A 158 -3.36 -1.86 13.42
N ILE A 159 -4.08 -1.82 14.52
CA ILE A 159 -3.77 -0.98 15.68
C ILE A 159 -3.21 -1.86 16.78
N LEU A 160 -2.08 -1.47 17.36
CA LEU A 160 -1.57 -2.07 18.58
C LEU A 160 -1.75 -1.08 19.74
N LEU A 161 -2.60 -1.41 20.68
CA LEU A 161 -2.69 -0.75 21.98
C LEU A 161 -1.70 -1.43 22.92
N ILE A 162 -0.70 -0.68 23.37
CA ILE A 162 0.27 -1.11 24.38
C ILE A 162 -0.12 -0.48 25.71
N ILE A 163 -0.41 -1.31 26.69
CA ILE A 163 -0.72 -0.89 28.06
C ILE A 163 0.57 -0.93 28.87
N GLY A 164 1.14 0.25 29.11
CA GLY A 164 2.42 0.46 29.76
C GLY A 164 3.48 1.12 28.88
N ALA A 165 3.91 2.30 29.28
CA ALA A 165 4.91 3.14 28.61
C ALA A 165 6.35 2.89 29.11
N GLY A 166 6.61 1.76 29.76
CA GLY A 166 7.92 1.36 30.25
C GLY A 166 8.89 0.98 29.11
N HIS A 167 10.06 0.46 29.45
CA HIS A 167 11.08 0.08 28.49
C HIS A 167 10.60 -0.97 27.46
N ILE A 168 9.80 -1.95 27.92
CA ILE A 168 9.24 -2.99 27.02
C ILE A 168 8.24 -2.36 26.04
N GLY A 169 7.32 -1.52 26.55
CA GLY A 169 6.34 -0.83 25.70
C GLY A 169 6.99 0.06 24.63
N GLU A 170 8.07 0.77 25.01
CA GLU A 170 8.85 1.56 24.07
C GLU A 170 9.45 0.70 22.95
N LYS A 171 10.13 -0.40 23.26
CA LYS A 171 10.75 -1.27 22.26
C LYS A 171 9.71 -2.01 21.41
N LEU A 172 8.63 -2.47 22.03
CA LEU A 172 7.52 -3.09 21.31
C LEU A 172 6.89 -2.12 20.32
N SER A 173 6.72 -0.84 20.71
CA SER A 173 6.16 0.18 19.82
C SER A 173 7.03 0.40 18.58
N GLN A 174 8.37 0.43 18.73
CA GLN A 174 9.31 0.59 17.62
C GLN A 174 9.25 -0.59 16.65
N ILE A 175 9.21 -1.82 17.16
CA ILE A 175 9.10 -3.03 16.32
C ILE A 175 7.74 -3.07 15.60
N ALA A 176 6.67 -2.78 16.31
CA ALA A 176 5.32 -2.82 15.75
C ALA A 176 5.09 -1.73 14.69
N ASP A 177 5.63 -0.52 14.88
CA ASP A 177 5.62 0.54 13.88
C ASP A 177 6.38 0.11 12.62
N PHE A 178 7.57 -0.48 12.79
CA PHE A 178 8.38 -0.99 11.68
C PHE A 178 7.62 -2.02 10.80
N ILE A 179 6.78 -2.86 11.41
CA ILE A 179 5.95 -3.84 10.68
C ILE A 179 4.57 -3.31 10.28
N GLY A 180 4.31 -1.99 10.47
CA GLY A 180 3.16 -1.29 9.91
C GLY A 180 1.93 -1.19 10.79
N PHE A 181 2.05 -1.42 12.10
CA PHE A 181 0.97 -1.11 13.06
C PHE A 181 0.84 0.40 13.29
N LYS A 182 -0.39 0.85 13.53
CA LYS A 182 -0.64 2.13 14.19
C LYS A 182 -0.50 1.94 15.68
N ILE A 183 0.34 2.73 16.33
CA ILE A 183 0.66 2.56 17.75
C ILE A 183 -0.21 3.45 18.62
N ILE A 184 -0.75 2.86 19.66
CA ILE A 184 -1.43 3.55 20.77
C ILE A 184 -0.76 3.11 22.07
N ILE A 185 -0.30 4.06 22.86
CA ILE A 185 0.27 3.84 24.19
C ILE A 185 -0.73 4.30 25.25
N GLN A 186 -0.95 3.49 26.25
CA GLN A 186 -1.68 3.86 27.46
C GLN A 186 -0.77 3.69 28.66
N ASP A 187 -0.57 4.75 29.47
CA ASP A 187 0.03 4.70 30.80
C ASP A 187 -0.50 5.87 31.62
N SER A 188 -0.88 5.60 32.87
CA SER A 188 -1.32 6.66 33.79
C SER A 188 -0.18 7.53 34.31
N ARG A 189 1.06 7.06 34.21
CA ARG A 189 2.28 7.76 34.65
C ARG A 189 2.74 8.69 33.55
N THR A 190 2.47 9.98 33.70
CA THR A 190 2.76 11.01 32.70
C THR A 190 4.26 11.17 32.41
N GLU A 191 5.11 10.89 33.38
CA GLU A 191 6.57 10.93 33.25
C GLU A 191 7.12 9.88 32.27
N LEU A 192 6.37 8.81 32.00
CA LEU A 192 6.76 7.75 31.05
C LEU A 192 6.25 7.99 29.64
N THR A 193 5.33 8.92 29.45
CA THR A 193 4.61 9.14 28.17
C THR A 193 5.17 10.31 27.36
N ASN A 194 6.48 10.60 27.48
CA ASN A 194 7.14 11.56 26.59
C ASN A 194 7.03 11.08 25.14
N PRO A 195 6.42 11.84 24.20
CA PRO A 195 6.25 11.45 22.80
C PRO A 195 7.57 11.14 22.07
N GLU A 196 8.68 11.75 22.44
CA GLU A 196 10.01 11.53 21.83
C GLU A 196 10.52 10.08 22.00
N ARG A 197 9.99 9.34 22.97
CA ARG A 197 10.34 7.93 23.22
C ARG A 197 9.70 6.95 22.26
N PHE A 198 8.67 7.37 21.54
CA PHE A 198 7.83 6.50 20.72
C PHE A 198 7.92 6.87 19.24
N PRO A 199 7.53 5.95 18.33
CA PRO A 199 7.51 6.25 16.90
C PRO A 199 6.66 7.48 16.58
N PRO A 200 6.95 8.19 15.49
CA PRO A 200 6.13 9.30 15.01
C PRO A 200 4.66 8.88 14.85
N PHE A 201 3.75 9.82 15.14
CA PHE A 201 2.29 9.58 15.05
C PHE A 201 1.71 8.59 16.08
N THR A 202 2.50 8.13 17.08
CA THR A 202 1.96 7.37 18.20
C THR A 202 0.94 8.20 18.96
N LYS A 203 -0.25 7.62 19.20
CA LYS A 203 -1.25 8.21 20.08
C LYS A 203 -0.96 7.80 21.50
N ILE A 204 -0.95 8.76 22.42
CA ILE A 204 -0.65 8.54 23.84
C ILE A 204 -1.87 8.93 24.68
N PHE A 205 -2.27 8.06 25.59
CA PHE A 205 -3.37 8.26 26.51
C PHE A 205 -2.92 8.08 27.96
N ASN A 206 -3.14 9.10 28.80
CA ASN A 206 -2.88 9.05 30.25
C ASN A 206 -4.14 8.77 31.06
N GLN A 207 -5.20 8.27 30.40
CA GLN A 207 -6.46 7.90 31.00
C GLN A 207 -6.43 6.44 31.48
N SER A 208 -7.51 6.01 32.17
CA SER A 208 -7.70 4.61 32.52
C SER A 208 -7.81 3.72 31.26
N VAL A 209 -7.39 2.47 31.39
CA VAL A 209 -7.49 1.47 30.31
C VAL A 209 -8.92 1.36 29.78
N SER A 210 -9.91 1.36 30.70
CA SER A 210 -11.34 1.28 30.34
C SER A 210 -11.76 2.40 29.40
N ASN A 211 -11.39 3.65 29.73
CA ASN A 211 -11.73 4.82 28.90
C ASN A 211 -11.07 4.77 27.52
N VAL A 212 -9.85 4.24 27.43
CA VAL A 212 -9.15 4.07 26.14
C VAL A 212 -9.82 2.97 25.31
N LEU A 213 -10.17 1.85 25.92
CA LEU A 213 -10.84 0.75 25.23
C LEU A 213 -12.22 1.17 24.69
N GLU A 214 -13.00 1.94 25.44
CA GLU A 214 -14.29 2.48 24.98
C GLU A 214 -14.13 3.31 23.68
N GLN A 215 -13.08 4.11 23.59
CA GLN A 215 -12.80 4.91 22.40
C GLN A 215 -12.36 4.07 21.19
N LEU A 216 -11.88 2.84 21.42
CA LEU A 216 -11.34 1.95 20.40
C LEU A 216 -12.29 0.84 19.97
N THR A 217 -13.47 0.72 20.57
CA THR A 217 -14.45 -0.36 20.31
C THR A 217 -14.89 -0.49 18.85
N SER A 218 -14.81 0.58 18.07
CA SER A 218 -15.17 0.58 16.64
C SER A 218 -14.11 -0.04 15.73
N HIS A 219 -12.89 -0.26 16.21
CA HIS A 219 -11.76 -0.76 15.41
C HIS A 219 -11.74 -2.29 15.35
N LYS A 220 -11.96 -2.84 14.15
CA LYS A 220 -11.99 -4.31 13.93
C LYS A 220 -10.62 -5.00 13.99
N ASN A 221 -9.53 -4.25 13.80
CA ASN A 221 -8.16 -4.78 13.75
C ASN A 221 -7.35 -4.20 14.93
N LEU A 222 -7.89 -4.30 16.14
CA LEU A 222 -7.24 -3.88 17.37
C LEU A 222 -6.57 -5.08 18.04
N TYR A 223 -5.29 -4.93 18.34
CA TYR A 223 -4.47 -5.86 19.12
C TYR A 223 -4.06 -5.16 20.43
N ILE A 224 -3.92 -5.91 21.50
CA ILE A 224 -3.60 -5.38 22.83
C ILE A 224 -2.40 -6.14 23.38
N ALA A 225 -1.38 -5.40 23.84
CA ALA A 225 -0.26 -5.90 24.60
C ALA A 225 -0.28 -5.30 26.01
N LEU A 226 -0.02 -6.16 27.02
CA LEU A 226 0.02 -5.82 28.44
C LEU A 226 1.44 -5.91 28.97
#